data_f0100870e42d0753ed3f40805da63ebe
#
_entry.id   f0100870e42d0753ed3f40805da63ebe
#
_cell.length_a   1.000
_cell.length_b   1.000
_cell.length_c   1.000
_cell.angle_alpha   90.00
_cell.angle_beta   90.00
_cell.angle_gamma   90.00
#
_symmetry.space_group_name_H-M   'P 1'
#
loop_
_entity.id
_entity.type
_entity.pdbx_description
1 polymer ?
#
loop_
_entity_poly.entity_id
_entity_poly.type
_entity_poly.pdbx_seq_one_letter_code
_entity_poly.pdbx_strand_id
1 'polypeptide(L)'
;MSLSALATELLGSKWGVAGPRYFKYNGEWLNDIRAKAEGRQVSSRLDDVWVIPCNPKYYDIVAAFDNLDVIEWSQSTNTSVGDTVYIYVGEKYKAIMYKCEVIAADLYGNRSDEDYPYYKELAKDPDIRYMKLKLIEKYAPDKYPLKELKENGLTSVQGRSKATVQLMKYLKDN
;
A
#
# COMPACT_ATOMS: atom_id res chain seq x y z
N MET A 1 -9.05 3.25 27.77
CA MET A 1 -9.27 3.44 26.31
C MET A 1 -9.29 2.08 25.63
N SER A 2 -10.25 1.82 24.73
CA SER A 2 -10.27 0.55 23.99
C SER A 2 -9.25 0.58 22.84
N LEU A 3 -8.81 -0.61 22.37
CA LEU A 3 -7.93 -0.72 21.19
C LEU A 3 -8.54 -0.06 19.96
N SER A 4 -9.86 -0.12 19.80
CA SER A 4 -10.56 0.54 18.69
C SER A 4 -10.54 2.06 18.83
N ALA A 5 -10.71 2.60 20.03
CA ALA A 5 -10.62 4.04 20.28
C ALA A 5 -9.19 4.55 20.04
N LEU A 6 -8.18 3.82 20.53
CA LEU A 6 -6.77 4.13 20.31
C LEU A 6 -6.41 4.09 18.81
N ALA A 7 -6.85 3.07 18.09
CA ALA A 7 -6.62 2.97 16.65
C ALA A 7 -7.31 4.11 15.89
N THR A 8 -8.54 4.46 16.26
CA THR A 8 -9.28 5.58 15.64
C THR A 8 -8.54 6.91 15.83
N GLU A 9 -8.01 7.15 17.03
CA GLU A 9 -7.25 8.36 17.35
C GLU A 9 -5.91 8.40 16.58
N LEU A 10 -5.11 7.33 16.66
CA LEU A 10 -3.79 7.24 16.00
C LEU A 10 -3.89 7.33 14.47
N LEU A 11 -4.96 6.81 13.89
CA LEU A 11 -5.19 6.84 12.43
C LEU A 11 -5.86 8.13 11.96
N GLY A 12 -6.32 9.00 12.87
CA GLY A 12 -7.07 10.21 12.53
C GLY A 12 -8.38 9.91 11.80
N SER A 13 -8.96 8.71 12.01
CA SER A 13 -10.17 8.28 11.31
C SER A 13 -11.42 8.98 11.86
N LYS A 14 -12.28 9.47 10.96
CA LYS A 14 -13.60 10.01 11.34
C LYS A 14 -14.60 8.93 11.76
N TRP A 15 -14.28 7.66 11.46
CA TRP A 15 -15.11 6.49 11.72
C TRP A 15 -14.40 5.53 12.66
N GLY A 16 -15.16 4.87 13.51
CA GLY A 16 -14.60 3.85 14.37
C GLY A 16 -13.95 2.72 13.57
N VAL A 17 -12.72 2.35 13.93
CA VAL A 17 -11.98 1.26 13.29
C VAL A 17 -11.90 0.05 14.21
N ALA A 18 -11.79 -1.15 13.62
CA ALA A 18 -11.62 -2.39 14.38
C ALA A 18 -10.19 -2.49 14.91
N GLY A 19 -9.94 -1.97 16.11
CA GLY A 19 -8.62 -1.88 16.74
C GLY A 19 -7.73 -3.12 16.59
N PRO A 20 -8.22 -4.36 16.87
CA PRO A 20 -7.41 -5.57 16.76
C PRO A 20 -6.78 -5.83 15.37
N ARG A 21 -7.26 -5.18 14.33
CA ARG A 21 -6.70 -5.28 12.97
C ARG A 21 -5.44 -4.44 12.75
N TYR A 22 -5.16 -3.49 13.65
CA TYR A 22 -4.09 -2.50 13.50
C TYR A 22 -2.95 -2.68 14.49
N PHE A 23 -3.04 -3.68 15.37
CA PHE A 23 -2.00 -3.94 16.37
C PHE A 23 -1.47 -5.37 16.26
N LYS A 24 -0.16 -5.51 16.45
CA LYS A 24 0.53 -6.80 16.59
C LYS A 24 1.04 -6.97 18.02
N TYR A 25 1.06 -8.21 18.50
CA TYR A 25 1.74 -8.60 19.71
C TYR A 25 2.71 -9.74 19.37
N ASN A 26 3.98 -9.58 19.69
CA ASN A 26 5.04 -10.52 19.32
C ASN A 26 5.03 -10.90 17.82
N GLY A 27 4.76 -9.92 16.94
CA GLY A 27 4.72 -10.14 15.49
C GLY A 27 3.40 -10.72 14.94
N GLU A 28 2.47 -11.12 15.80
CA GLU A 28 1.18 -11.68 15.40
C GLU A 28 0.04 -10.66 15.56
N TRP A 29 -0.88 -10.61 14.59
CA TRP A 29 -2.01 -9.69 14.65
C TRP A 29 -2.93 -10.01 15.83
N LEU A 30 -3.36 -9.01 16.60
CA LEU A 30 -4.26 -9.22 17.75
C LEU A 30 -5.59 -9.84 17.34
N ASN A 31 -6.06 -9.59 16.12
CA ASN A 31 -7.26 -10.21 15.59
C ASN A 31 -7.09 -11.73 15.40
N ASP A 32 -5.91 -12.19 15.00
CA ASP A 32 -5.59 -13.61 14.83
C ASP A 32 -5.40 -14.30 16.18
N ILE A 33 -4.71 -13.64 17.12
CA ILE A 33 -4.58 -14.11 18.51
C ILE A 33 -5.96 -14.30 19.13
N ARG A 34 -6.85 -13.33 18.93
CA ARG A 34 -8.24 -13.41 19.41
C ARG A 34 -9.02 -14.56 18.77
N ALA A 35 -8.91 -14.72 17.45
CA ALA A 35 -9.58 -15.80 16.73
C ALA A 35 -9.13 -17.18 17.23
N LYS A 36 -7.84 -17.37 17.46
CA LYS A 36 -7.29 -18.60 18.08
C LYS A 36 -7.85 -18.85 19.46
N ALA A 37 -7.89 -17.81 20.33
CA ALA A 37 -8.41 -17.92 21.69
C ALA A 37 -9.92 -18.25 21.73
N GLU A 38 -10.68 -17.78 20.73
CA GLU A 38 -12.12 -18.04 20.60
C GLU A 38 -12.43 -19.35 19.84
N GLY A 39 -11.42 -20.14 19.47
CA GLY A 39 -11.59 -21.40 18.71
C GLY A 39 -12.14 -21.20 17.29
N ARG A 40 -12.10 -19.97 16.78
CA ARG A 40 -12.45 -19.66 15.39
C ARG A 40 -11.26 -19.99 14.49
N GLN A 41 -11.54 -20.49 13.29
CA GLN A 41 -10.48 -20.58 12.28
C GLN A 41 -9.86 -19.19 12.12
N VAL A 42 -8.56 -19.11 12.34
CA VAL A 42 -7.78 -17.97 11.89
C VAL A 42 -7.92 -18.00 10.39
N SER A 43 -8.68 -17.07 9.83
CA SER A 43 -8.46 -16.72 8.45
C SER A 43 -7.05 -16.16 8.47
N SER A 44 -6.05 -16.98 8.14
CA SER A 44 -4.75 -16.48 7.75
C SER A 44 -5.02 -15.61 6.55
N ARG A 45 -5.31 -14.35 6.79
CA ARG A 45 -5.28 -13.35 5.75
C ARG A 45 -3.82 -13.32 5.33
N LEU A 46 -3.53 -14.03 4.26
CA LEU A 46 -2.31 -13.79 3.53
C LEU A 46 -2.37 -12.31 3.15
N ASP A 47 -1.37 -11.55 3.53
CA ASP A 47 -1.27 -10.16 3.16
C ASP A 47 -1.44 -10.09 1.64
N ASP A 48 -2.41 -9.30 1.20
CA ASP A 48 -2.70 -9.17 -0.22
C ASP A 48 -1.53 -8.45 -0.93
N VAL A 49 -1.31 -8.81 -2.17
CA VAL A 49 -0.33 -8.14 -3.03
C VAL A 49 -1.07 -7.32 -4.09
N TRP A 50 -0.78 -6.05 -4.13
CA TRP A 50 -1.40 -5.08 -5.01
C TRP A 50 -0.38 -4.53 -6.02
N VAL A 51 -0.85 -4.22 -7.22
CA VAL A 51 -0.12 -3.40 -8.18
C VAL A 51 -0.88 -2.10 -8.38
N ILE A 52 -0.21 -0.98 -8.14
CA ILE A 52 -0.78 0.36 -8.22
C ILE A 52 0.01 1.18 -9.24
N PRO A 53 -0.67 1.78 -10.24
CA PRO A 53 0.00 2.64 -11.20
C PRO A 53 0.29 4.02 -10.61
N CYS A 54 1.45 4.56 -10.96
CA CYS A 54 1.85 5.93 -10.74
C CYS A 54 2.16 6.60 -12.08
N ASN A 55 1.56 7.77 -12.31
CA ASN A 55 1.92 8.60 -13.45
C ASN A 55 2.86 9.72 -12.98
N PRO A 56 4.13 9.73 -13.42
CA PRO A 56 5.12 10.74 -13.03
C PRO A 56 4.79 12.17 -13.47
N LYS A 57 3.80 12.35 -14.35
CA LYS A 57 3.30 13.68 -14.71
C LYS A 57 2.59 14.36 -13.54
N TYR A 58 1.92 13.58 -12.69
CA TYR A 58 1.14 14.10 -11.57
C TYR A 58 1.86 14.01 -10.23
N TYR A 59 2.71 13.00 -10.07
CA TYR A 59 3.44 12.77 -8.83
C TYR A 59 4.85 12.28 -9.10
N ASP A 60 5.85 13.03 -8.63
CA ASP A 60 7.26 12.68 -8.79
C ASP A 60 7.70 11.66 -7.76
N ILE A 61 7.30 10.41 -7.99
CA ILE A 61 7.58 9.31 -7.06
C ILE A 61 9.07 9.02 -6.91
N VAL A 62 9.86 9.31 -7.94
CA VAL A 62 11.32 9.09 -7.88
C VAL A 62 11.93 10.05 -6.88
N ALA A 63 11.67 11.36 -7.04
CA ALA A 63 12.15 12.36 -6.10
C ALA A 63 11.55 12.16 -4.69
N ALA A 64 10.29 11.72 -4.59
CA ALA A 64 9.66 11.44 -3.32
C ALA A 64 10.41 10.33 -2.56
N PHE A 65 10.65 9.18 -3.18
CA PHE A 65 11.36 8.08 -2.53
C PHE A 65 12.88 8.24 -2.46
N ASP A 66 13.45 9.26 -3.08
CA ASP A 66 14.85 9.64 -2.83
C ASP A 66 15.01 10.44 -1.53
N ASN A 67 13.93 11.02 -1.02
CA ASN A 67 13.94 11.88 0.16
C ASN A 67 13.05 11.36 1.31
N LEU A 68 12.10 10.49 1.03
CA LEU A 68 11.12 10.00 2.00
C LEU A 68 11.08 8.46 2.01
N ASP A 69 10.92 7.88 3.20
CA ASP A 69 10.67 6.45 3.37
C ASP A 69 9.19 6.09 3.37
N VAL A 70 8.33 7.07 3.62
CA VAL A 70 6.87 6.91 3.70
C VAL A 70 6.19 7.97 2.86
N ILE A 71 5.23 7.56 2.04
CA ILE A 71 4.37 8.44 1.26
C ILE A 71 2.90 8.18 1.56
N GLU A 72 2.05 9.18 1.31
CA GLU A 72 0.60 9.07 1.41
C GLU A 72 -0.02 8.85 0.04
N TRP A 73 -0.82 7.81 -0.10
CA TRP A 73 -1.43 7.44 -1.37
C TRP A 73 -2.93 7.36 -1.27
N SER A 74 -3.66 7.90 -2.24
CA SER A 74 -5.12 7.79 -2.26
C SER A 74 -5.54 6.32 -2.32
N GLN A 75 -6.46 5.92 -1.45
CA GLN A 75 -6.91 4.54 -1.30
C GLN A 75 -8.28 4.35 -1.94
N SER A 76 -8.33 3.70 -3.09
CA SER A 76 -9.56 3.29 -3.74
C SER A 76 -9.79 1.77 -3.71
N THR A 77 -8.92 1.04 -3.03
CA THR A 77 -8.93 -0.42 -2.91
C THR A 77 -9.22 -0.84 -1.47
N ASN A 78 -9.50 -2.13 -1.29
CA ASN A 78 -9.62 -2.73 0.04
C ASN A 78 -8.26 -3.18 0.59
N THR A 79 -7.22 -2.39 0.37
CA THR A 79 -5.92 -2.58 0.98
C THR A 79 -6.00 -2.48 2.48
N SER A 80 -5.18 -3.26 3.15
CA SER A 80 -5.10 -3.28 4.62
C SER A 80 -3.66 -3.20 5.08
N VAL A 81 -3.49 -2.83 6.33
CA VAL A 81 -2.16 -2.82 6.97
C VAL A 81 -1.52 -4.19 6.86
N GLY A 82 -0.27 -4.24 6.42
CA GLY A 82 0.51 -5.44 6.14
C GLY A 82 0.50 -5.88 4.67
N ASP A 83 -0.45 -5.38 3.86
CA ASP A 83 -0.46 -5.68 2.42
C ASP A 83 0.81 -5.16 1.74
N THR A 84 1.27 -5.89 0.73
CA THR A 84 2.36 -5.45 -0.14
C THR A 84 1.80 -4.68 -1.33
N VAL A 85 2.42 -3.56 -1.65
CA VAL A 85 2.08 -2.74 -2.82
C VAL A 85 3.30 -2.62 -3.72
N TYR A 86 3.18 -3.11 -4.94
CA TYR A 86 4.13 -2.81 -6.01
C TYR A 86 3.66 -1.60 -6.80
N ILE A 87 4.52 -0.61 -6.96
CA ILE A 87 4.20 0.59 -7.72
C ILE A 87 4.76 0.48 -9.13
N TYR A 88 3.84 0.43 -10.09
CA TYR A 88 4.15 0.52 -11.51
C TYR A 88 4.28 1.99 -11.90
N VAL A 89 5.44 2.40 -12.39
CA VAL A 89 5.70 3.77 -12.84
C VAL A 89 5.57 3.84 -14.36
N GLY A 90 4.64 4.66 -14.81
CA GLY A 90 4.34 4.83 -16.24
C GLY A 90 5.33 5.71 -17.00
N GLU A 91 4.85 6.30 -18.10
CA GLU A 91 5.59 7.23 -18.97
C GLU A 91 6.90 6.62 -19.47
N LYS A 92 8.04 7.26 -19.21
CA LYS A 92 9.36 6.82 -19.69
C LYS A 92 9.86 5.53 -19.05
N TYR A 93 9.36 5.18 -17.84
CA TYR A 93 9.87 4.02 -17.11
C TYR A 93 9.19 2.71 -17.51
N LYS A 94 7.87 2.68 -17.56
CA LYS A 94 7.04 1.50 -17.93
C LYS A 94 7.45 0.22 -17.21
N ALA A 95 7.63 0.29 -15.90
CA ALA A 95 8.13 -0.79 -15.06
C ALA A 95 7.59 -0.72 -13.63
N ILE A 96 7.59 -1.83 -12.91
CA ILE A 96 7.50 -1.79 -11.45
C ILE A 96 8.87 -1.35 -10.91
N MET A 97 8.87 -0.26 -10.14
CA MET A 97 10.09 0.34 -9.61
C MET A 97 10.16 0.32 -8.09
N TYR A 98 9.04 0.11 -7.40
CA TYR A 98 9.00 0.17 -5.93
C TYR A 98 8.16 -0.95 -5.36
N LYS A 99 8.65 -1.52 -4.25
CA LYS A 99 7.90 -2.39 -3.36
C LYS A 99 7.68 -1.66 -2.05
N CYS A 100 6.45 -1.60 -1.61
CA CYS A 100 6.04 -0.92 -0.40
C CYS A 100 5.21 -1.85 0.50
N GLU A 101 5.16 -1.54 1.78
CA GLU A 101 4.24 -2.12 2.75
C GLU A 101 3.20 -1.08 3.14
N VAL A 102 1.94 -1.49 3.24
CA VAL A 102 0.88 -0.65 3.80
C VAL A 102 1.02 -0.60 5.31
N ILE A 103 1.45 0.53 5.85
CA ILE A 103 1.62 0.70 7.31
C ILE A 103 0.43 1.36 7.99
N ALA A 104 -0.44 2.02 7.23
CA ALA A 104 -1.71 2.55 7.69
C ALA A 104 -2.69 2.60 6.52
N ALA A 105 -3.97 2.37 6.78
CA ALA A 105 -5.03 2.32 5.78
C ALA A 105 -6.33 2.93 6.32
N ASP A 106 -7.27 3.21 5.42
CA ASP A 106 -8.58 3.79 5.74
C ASP A 106 -8.49 5.13 6.49
N LEU A 107 -7.50 5.95 6.17
CA LEU A 107 -7.28 7.26 6.75
C LEU A 107 -8.11 8.33 6.04
N TYR A 108 -8.53 9.34 6.81
CA TYR A 108 -9.26 10.51 6.30
C TYR A 108 -8.75 11.78 6.99
N GLY A 109 -8.65 12.86 6.26
CA GLY A 109 -8.15 14.12 6.81
C GLY A 109 -6.70 14.03 7.30
N ASN A 110 -6.20 15.06 7.95
CA ASN A 110 -4.88 15.13 8.61
C ASN A 110 -3.71 14.53 7.78
N ARG A 111 -3.73 14.77 6.46
CA ARG A 111 -2.64 14.33 5.59
C ARG A 111 -1.38 15.11 5.91
N SER A 112 -0.25 14.41 5.91
CA SER A 112 1.06 15.03 6.03
C SER A 112 1.36 15.91 4.81
N ASP A 113 2.09 17.00 5.01
CA ASP A 113 2.55 17.84 3.90
C ASP A 113 3.95 17.43 3.39
N GLU A 114 4.54 16.39 3.95
CA GLU A 114 5.92 15.99 3.65
C GLU A 114 6.08 15.58 2.17
N ASP A 115 5.10 14.88 1.59
CA ASP A 115 5.13 14.47 0.19
C ASP A 115 4.46 15.46 -0.77
N TYR A 116 3.90 16.58 -0.24
CA TYR A 116 3.24 17.60 -1.04
C TYR A 116 4.14 18.23 -2.13
N PRO A 117 5.43 18.50 -1.88
CA PRO A 117 6.33 19.08 -2.90
C PRO A 117 6.49 18.23 -4.16
N TYR A 118 6.16 16.93 -4.09
CA TYR A 118 6.29 16.00 -5.21
C TYR A 118 5.03 15.88 -6.08
N TYR A 119 3.92 16.50 -5.67
CA TYR A 119 2.71 16.66 -6.49
C TYR A 119 2.91 17.79 -7.49
N LYS A 120 2.69 17.51 -8.79
CA LYS A 120 2.95 18.47 -9.88
C LYS A 120 1.70 19.22 -10.33
N GLU A 121 0.55 18.56 -10.36
CA GLU A 121 -0.68 19.17 -10.92
C GLU A 121 -1.93 18.98 -10.04
N LEU A 122 -1.93 18.03 -9.13
CA LEU A 122 -3.09 17.75 -8.28
C LEU A 122 -2.78 18.08 -6.83
N ALA A 123 -3.53 19.06 -6.32
CA ALA A 123 -3.58 19.26 -4.87
C ALA A 123 -4.09 17.99 -4.20
N LYS A 124 -3.53 17.65 -3.04
CA LYS A 124 -4.09 16.61 -2.18
C LYS A 124 -5.52 17.00 -1.79
N ASP A 125 -6.48 16.14 -2.12
CA ASP A 125 -7.84 16.31 -1.63
C ASP A 125 -7.90 15.80 -0.18
N PRO A 126 -8.21 16.66 0.81
CA PRO A 126 -8.24 16.25 2.21
C PRO A 126 -9.38 15.27 2.52
N ASP A 127 -10.40 15.21 1.69
CA ASP A 127 -11.57 14.35 1.91
C ASP A 127 -11.44 12.97 1.28
N ILE A 128 -10.41 12.73 0.48
CA ILE A 128 -10.16 11.42 -0.12
C ILE A 128 -9.56 10.47 0.93
N ARG A 129 -10.13 9.27 1.00
CA ARG A 129 -9.54 8.15 1.77
C ARG A 129 -8.13 7.86 1.27
N TYR A 130 -7.19 7.69 2.19
CA TYR A 130 -5.80 7.43 1.86
C TYR A 130 -5.16 6.36 2.75
N MET A 131 -4.00 5.92 2.34
CA MET A 131 -3.15 4.97 3.05
C MET A 131 -1.71 5.49 3.11
N LYS A 132 -0.91 4.96 4.04
CA LYS A 132 0.52 5.22 4.13
C LYS A 132 1.30 4.02 3.61
N LEU A 133 2.19 4.28 2.67
CA LEU A 133 3.05 3.31 2.03
C LEU A 133 4.48 3.53 2.49
N LYS A 134 5.06 2.52 3.15
CA LYS A 134 6.47 2.50 3.53
C LYS A 134 7.27 1.81 2.43
N LEU A 135 8.31 2.48 1.96
CA LEU A 135 9.25 1.91 1.00
C LEU A 135 10.01 0.73 1.62
N ILE A 136 9.98 -0.40 0.93
CA ILE A 136 10.73 -1.60 1.29
C ILE A 136 11.92 -1.81 0.35
N GLU A 137 11.70 -1.67 -0.96
CA GLU A 137 12.73 -1.92 -1.97
C GLU A 137 12.52 -1.05 -3.21
N LYS A 138 13.63 -0.62 -3.81
CA LYS A 138 13.67 0.08 -5.10
C LYS A 138 14.21 -0.85 -6.16
N TYR A 139 13.64 -0.79 -7.35
CA TYR A 139 14.06 -1.56 -8.52
C TYR A 139 14.48 -0.65 -9.67
N ALA A 140 15.50 -1.07 -10.41
CA ALA A 140 15.83 -0.45 -11.69
C ALA A 140 14.72 -0.71 -12.73
N PRO A 141 14.48 0.21 -13.69
CA PRO A 141 13.38 0.06 -14.65
C PRO A 141 13.47 -1.18 -15.54
N ASP A 142 14.66 -1.75 -15.72
CA ASP A 142 14.93 -2.95 -16.50
C ASP A 142 14.67 -4.26 -15.74
N LYS A 143 14.49 -4.20 -14.40
CA LYS A 143 14.24 -5.39 -13.59
C LYS A 143 12.85 -5.99 -13.82
N TYR A 144 11.82 -5.14 -13.82
CA TYR A 144 10.42 -5.56 -14.00
C TYR A 144 9.72 -4.71 -15.07
N PRO A 145 10.15 -4.82 -16.34
CA PRO A 145 9.58 -4.02 -17.43
C PRO A 145 8.18 -4.49 -17.79
N LEU A 146 7.34 -3.57 -18.31
CA LEU A 146 5.93 -3.83 -18.65
C LEU A 146 5.73 -5.09 -19.51
N LYS A 147 6.63 -5.35 -20.46
CA LYS A 147 6.52 -6.53 -21.34
C LYS A 147 6.50 -7.82 -20.52
N GLU A 148 7.50 -7.98 -19.66
CA GLU A 148 7.64 -9.18 -18.82
C GLU A 148 6.51 -9.27 -17.78
N LEU A 149 6.10 -8.14 -17.21
CA LEU A 149 4.96 -8.10 -16.29
C LEU A 149 3.67 -8.62 -16.93
N LYS A 150 3.40 -8.23 -18.19
CA LYS A 150 2.24 -8.72 -18.94
C LYS A 150 2.33 -10.21 -19.25
N GLU A 151 3.51 -10.68 -19.63
CA GLU A 151 3.77 -12.11 -19.88
C GLU A 151 3.60 -12.95 -18.60
N ASN A 152 3.79 -12.33 -17.44
CA ASN A 152 3.67 -12.95 -16.12
C ASN A 152 2.36 -12.60 -15.38
N GLY A 153 1.32 -12.18 -16.09
CA GLY A 153 -0.04 -12.10 -15.55
C GLY A 153 -0.46 -10.73 -15.02
N LEU A 154 0.26 -9.65 -15.33
CA LEU A 154 -0.23 -8.31 -15.10
C LEU A 154 -1.35 -7.98 -16.10
N THR A 155 -2.57 -7.80 -15.59
CA THR A 155 -3.78 -7.62 -16.42
C THR A 155 -3.96 -6.18 -16.88
N SER A 156 -3.63 -5.20 -16.05
CA SER A 156 -3.81 -3.78 -16.37
C SER A 156 -2.75 -2.91 -15.68
N VAL A 157 -2.38 -1.83 -16.36
CA VAL A 157 -1.52 -0.76 -15.80
C VAL A 157 -2.27 0.57 -15.68
N GLN A 158 -3.56 0.60 -15.99
CA GLN A 158 -4.38 1.82 -15.91
C GLN A 158 -5.12 1.94 -14.59
N GLY A 159 -5.28 0.84 -13.86
CA GLY A 159 -5.96 0.79 -12.59
C GLY A 159 -5.22 -0.03 -11.56
N ARG A 160 -5.65 0.09 -10.33
CA ARG A 160 -5.15 -0.69 -9.20
C ARG A 160 -5.75 -2.09 -9.26
N SER A 161 -4.92 -3.11 -9.08
CA SER A 161 -5.37 -4.51 -9.12
C SER A 161 -4.63 -5.36 -8.10
N LYS A 162 -5.28 -6.44 -7.65
CA LYS A 162 -4.57 -7.50 -6.94
C LYS A 162 -3.63 -8.21 -7.93
N ALA A 163 -2.44 -8.54 -7.45
CA ALA A 163 -1.51 -9.35 -8.23
C ALA A 163 -2.06 -10.77 -8.38
N THR A 164 -1.97 -11.32 -9.60
CA THR A 164 -2.27 -12.74 -9.84
C THR A 164 -1.23 -13.63 -9.18
N VAL A 165 -1.57 -14.90 -8.94
CA VAL A 165 -0.62 -15.89 -8.40
C VAL A 165 0.63 -15.99 -9.28
N GLN A 166 0.46 -15.95 -10.59
CA GLN A 166 1.56 -15.98 -11.55
C GLN A 166 2.47 -14.76 -11.39
N LEU A 167 1.89 -13.56 -11.28
CA LEU A 167 2.65 -12.33 -11.09
C LEU A 167 3.39 -12.31 -9.74
N MET A 168 2.72 -12.74 -8.67
CA MET A 168 3.35 -12.84 -7.35
C MET A 168 4.56 -13.77 -7.37
N LYS A 169 4.46 -14.93 -8.05
CA LYS A 169 5.58 -15.85 -8.22
C LYS A 169 6.73 -15.20 -8.97
N TYR A 170 6.45 -14.56 -10.10
CA TYR A 170 7.47 -13.85 -10.89
C TYR A 170 8.21 -12.77 -10.07
N LEU A 171 7.47 -11.94 -9.33
CA LEU A 171 8.03 -10.86 -8.51
C LEU A 171 8.82 -11.38 -7.28
N LYS A 172 8.56 -12.60 -6.83
CA LYS A 172 9.25 -13.21 -5.71
C LYS A 172 10.54 -13.94 -6.13
N ASP A 173 10.53 -14.53 -7.32
CA ASP A 173 11.62 -15.41 -7.80
C ASP A 173 12.74 -14.62 -8.51
N ASN A 174 12.53 -13.31 -8.77
CA ASN A 174 13.48 -12.41 -9.43
C ASN A 174 13.81 -11.20 -8.55
#